data_8ccf31d4fc20268b222e67d132fd6a2a
#
_entry.id   8ccf31d4fc20268b222e67d132fd6a2a
#
_cell.length_a   1.000
_cell.length_b   1.000
_cell.length_c   1.000
_cell.angle_alpha   90.00
_cell.angle_beta   90.00
_cell.angle_gamma   90.00
#
_symmetry.space_group_name_H-M   'P 1'
#
loop_
_entity.id
_entity.type
_entity.pdbx_description
1 polymer ?
#
loop_
_entity_poly.entity_id
_entity_poly.type
_entity_poly.pdbx_seq_one_letter_code
_entity_poly.pdbx_strand_id
1 'polypeptide(L)'
;MQNWRDETLKDNVSVDKSFDFAVRIVNLCKFLNNEKKEYILSKQLLRSGTSIGANVSEAQRAQSKADFSSKMAIALKEANETYYWLKLLHKTDYLNESQYNSINADVNDLIGLLTAICKTTNSNK
;
A
#
# COMPACT_ATOMS: atom_id res chain seq x y z
N MET A 1 -22.92 -9.69 21.45
CA MET A 1 -21.50 -10.00 21.18
C MET A 1 -21.08 -9.37 19.88
N GLN A 2 -20.03 -8.57 19.91
CA GLN A 2 -19.56 -7.87 18.72
C GLN A 2 -18.78 -8.83 17.82
N ASN A 3 -19.14 -8.86 16.54
CA ASN A 3 -18.43 -9.64 15.55
C ASN A 3 -17.16 -8.87 15.17
N TRP A 4 -16.03 -9.55 15.02
CA TRP A 4 -14.78 -8.92 14.61
C TRP A 4 -14.91 -8.17 13.28
N ARG A 5 -15.84 -8.59 12.41
CA ARG A 5 -16.09 -7.90 11.13
C ARG A 5 -16.68 -6.52 11.32
N ASP A 6 -17.44 -6.30 12.39
CA ASP A 6 -18.00 -4.97 12.67
C ASP A 6 -16.91 -3.96 12.99
N GLU A 7 -15.82 -4.42 13.62
CA GLU A 7 -14.67 -3.58 13.93
C GLU A 7 -13.89 -3.20 12.69
N THR A 8 -14.06 -3.94 11.58
CA THR A 8 -13.31 -3.75 10.34
C THR A 8 -14.10 -3.00 9.28
N LEU A 9 -15.32 -2.52 9.57
CA LEU A 9 -16.12 -1.76 8.60
C LEU A 9 -15.43 -0.47 8.15
N LYS A 10 -14.57 0.09 8.99
CA LYS A 10 -13.75 1.26 8.64
C LYS A 10 -12.73 0.95 7.54
N ASP A 11 -12.48 -0.33 7.27
CA ASP A 11 -11.51 -0.78 6.29
C ASP A 11 -11.96 -0.53 4.86
N ASN A 12 -13.23 -0.15 4.62
CA ASN A 12 -13.68 0.26 3.30
C ASN A 12 -12.84 1.43 2.78
N VAL A 13 -12.39 2.30 3.68
CA VAL A 13 -11.48 3.40 3.33
C VAL A 13 -10.14 2.83 2.84
N SER A 14 -9.61 1.81 3.51
CA SER A 14 -8.35 1.21 3.10
C SER A 14 -8.47 0.47 1.76
N VAL A 15 -9.62 -0.14 1.49
CA VAL A 15 -9.90 -0.80 0.20
C VAL A 15 -9.80 0.23 -0.94
N ASP A 16 -10.54 1.32 -0.82
CA ASP A 16 -10.60 2.35 -1.85
C ASP A 16 -9.26 3.06 -2.02
N LYS A 17 -8.63 3.46 -0.92
CA LYS A 17 -7.36 4.19 -0.97
C LYS A 17 -6.23 3.32 -1.52
N SER A 18 -6.18 2.05 -1.15
CA SER A 18 -5.12 1.17 -1.64
C SER A 18 -5.32 0.82 -3.12
N PHE A 19 -6.57 0.74 -3.59
CA PHE A 19 -6.85 0.55 -5.00
C PHE A 19 -6.46 1.78 -5.81
N ASP A 20 -6.87 2.96 -5.36
CA ASP A 20 -6.52 4.22 -6.04
C ASP A 20 -5.01 4.41 -6.08
N PHE A 21 -4.33 4.04 -5.01
CA PHE A 21 -2.87 4.09 -4.97
C PHE A 21 -2.25 3.13 -5.98
N ALA A 22 -2.80 1.92 -6.11
CA ALA A 22 -2.33 0.94 -7.11
C ALA A 22 -2.44 1.51 -8.53
N VAL A 23 -3.54 2.20 -8.83
CA VAL A 23 -3.72 2.87 -10.13
C VAL A 23 -2.60 3.89 -10.36
N ARG A 24 -2.31 4.71 -9.35
CA ARG A 24 -1.21 5.69 -9.45
C ARG A 24 0.14 5.01 -9.67
N ILE A 25 0.38 3.90 -8.99
CA ILE A 25 1.64 3.15 -9.14
C ILE A 25 1.78 2.59 -10.56
N VAL A 26 0.71 2.02 -11.12
CA VAL A 26 0.74 1.52 -12.50
C VAL A 26 1.09 2.66 -13.46
N ASN A 27 0.45 3.81 -13.30
CA ASN A 27 0.72 4.97 -14.17
C ASN A 27 2.14 5.49 -14.00
N LEU A 28 2.65 5.50 -12.78
CA LEU A 28 4.03 5.91 -12.49
C LEU A 28 5.03 4.96 -13.15
N CYS A 29 4.77 3.65 -13.08
CA CYS A 29 5.64 2.65 -13.71
C CYS A 29 5.63 2.78 -15.24
N LYS A 30 4.48 3.10 -15.83
CA LYS A 30 4.41 3.40 -17.27
C LYS A 30 5.30 4.59 -17.63
N PHE A 31 5.25 5.64 -16.83
CA PHE A 31 6.11 6.82 -17.01
C PHE A 31 7.59 6.44 -16.90
N LEU A 32 7.96 5.70 -15.88
CA LEU A 32 9.34 5.27 -15.66
C LEU A 32 9.86 4.44 -16.85
N ASN A 33 9.02 3.53 -17.35
CA ASN A 33 9.41 2.68 -18.48
C ASN A 33 9.50 3.49 -19.78
N ASN A 34 8.50 4.31 -20.07
CA ASN A 34 8.39 4.96 -21.37
C ASN A 34 9.25 6.19 -21.48
N GLU A 35 9.30 7.02 -20.42
CA GLU A 35 10.02 8.31 -20.46
C GLU A 35 11.43 8.20 -19.91
N LYS A 36 11.63 7.41 -18.85
CA LYS A 36 12.93 7.30 -18.19
C LYS A 36 13.72 6.06 -18.58
N LYS A 37 13.10 5.14 -19.31
CA LYS A 37 13.73 3.87 -19.71
C LYS A 37 14.26 3.09 -18.52
N GLU A 38 13.59 3.23 -17.39
CA GLU A 38 13.91 2.51 -16.16
C GLU A 38 13.00 1.29 -16.04
N TYR A 39 13.56 0.08 -16.02
CA TYR A 39 12.77 -1.15 -16.07
C TYR A 39 12.98 -2.07 -14.89
N ILE A 40 14.00 -1.80 -14.08
CA ILE A 40 14.40 -2.71 -12.99
C ILE A 40 13.76 -2.28 -11.69
N LEU A 41 13.97 -1.03 -11.27
CA LEU A 41 13.39 -0.49 -10.05
C LEU A 41 11.88 -0.34 -10.17
N SER A 42 11.40 0.04 -11.36
CA SER A 42 9.97 0.17 -11.62
C SER A 42 9.25 -1.17 -11.46
N LYS A 43 9.89 -2.28 -11.78
CA LYS A 43 9.30 -3.60 -11.60
C LYS A 43 9.10 -3.92 -10.13
N GLN A 44 10.07 -3.58 -9.28
CA GLN A 44 9.95 -3.74 -7.83
C GLN A 44 8.86 -2.83 -7.26
N LEU A 45 8.81 -1.60 -7.73
CA LEU A 45 7.79 -0.64 -7.32
C LEU A 45 6.39 -1.15 -7.69
N LEU A 46 6.22 -1.65 -8.91
CA LEU A 46 4.94 -2.18 -9.37
C LEU A 46 4.49 -3.34 -8.48
N ARG A 47 5.38 -4.29 -8.21
CA ARG A 47 5.08 -5.44 -7.37
C ARG A 47 4.63 -5.01 -5.97
N SER A 48 5.43 -4.21 -5.29
CA SER A 48 5.11 -3.81 -3.91
C SER A 48 3.91 -2.88 -3.85
N GLY A 49 3.85 -1.91 -4.75
CA GLY A 49 2.79 -0.90 -4.73
C GLY A 49 1.40 -1.46 -5.04
N THR A 50 1.31 -2.48 -5.88
CA THR A 50 0.04 -3.14 -6.18
C THR A 50 -0.29 -4.22 -5.16
N SER A 51 0.70 -4.77 -4.47
CA SER A 51 0.49 -5.78 -3.44
C SER A 51 -0.22 -5.24 -2.20
N ILE A 52 -0.12 -3.94 -1.95
CA ILE A 52 -0.83 -3.31 -0.83
C ILE A 52 -2.33 -3.57 -0.98
N GLY A 53 -2.90 -3.10 -2.08
CA GLY A 53 -4.33 -3.24 -2.35
C GLY A 53 -4.76 -4.68 -2.52
N ALA A 54 -3.91 -5.52 -3.12
CA ALA A 54 -4.23 -6.94 -3.27
C ALA A 54 -4.44 -7.62 -1.92
N ASN A 55 -3.57 -7.33 -0.95
CA ASN A 55 -3.68 -7.90 0.39
C ASN A 55 -4.85 -7.30 1.18
N VAL A 56 -5.08 -6.00 1.05
CA VAL A 56 -6.25 -5.35 1.68
C VAL A 56 -7.54 -5.96 1.12
N SER A 57 -7.61 -6.18 -0.19
CA SER A 57 -8.76 -6.79 -0.84
C SER A 57 -8.99 -8.22 -0.35
N GLU A 58 -7.94 -9.03 -0.25
CA GLU A 58 -8.03 -10.40 0.26
C GLU A 58 -8.45 -10.42 1.72
N ALA A 59 -7.99 -9.45 2.52
CA ALA A 59 -8.35 -9.35 3.94
C ALA A 59 -9.86 -9.23 4.14
N GLN A 60 -10.58 -8.61 3.19
CA GLN A 60 -12.03 -8.46 3.28
C GLN A 60 -12.76 -9.81 3.23
N ARG A 61 -12.10 -10.84 2.71
CA ARG A 61 -12.66 -12.20 2.60
C ARG A 61 -12.02 -13.15 3.59
N ALA A 62 -11.35 -12.61 4.62
CA ALA A 62 -10.68 -13.42 5.62
C ALA A 62 -11.66 -14.31 6.37
N GLN A 63 -11.24 -15.53 6.69
CA GLN A 63 -12.07 -16.52 7.36
C GLN A 63 -12.00 -16.41 8.88
N SER A 64 -11.05 -15.63 9.40
CA SER A 64 -10.86 -15.45 10.84
C SER A 64 -10.21 -14.09 11.09
N LYS A 65 -10.27 -13.65 12.34
CA LYS A 65 -9.58 -12.43 12.77
C LYS A 65 -8.07 -12.56 12.56
N ALA A 66 -7.50 -13.74 12.83
CA ALA A 66 -6.08 -13.98 12.62
C ALA A 66 -5.70 -13.89 11.16
N ASP A 67 -6.51 -14.42 10.26
CA ASP A 67 -6.29 -14.31 8.81
C ASP A 67 -6.38 -12.86 8.33
N PHE A 68 -7.39 -12.12 8.80
CA PHE A 68 -7.53 -10.70 8.51
C PHE A 68 -6.29 -9.93 8.97
N SER A 69 -5.88 -10.14 10.22
CA SER A 69 -4.72 -9.48 10.80
C SER A 69 -3.44 -9.77 10.02
N SER A 70 -3.27 -11.02 9.59
CA SER A 70 -2.12 -11.45 8.80
C SER A 70 -2.06 -10.72 7.45
N LYS A 71 -3.19 -10.65 6.74
CA LYS A 71 -3.27 -9.98 5.44
C LYS A 71 -2.99 -8.49 5.55
N MET A 72 -3.54 -7.84 6.58
CA MET A 72 -3.31 -6.41 6.79
C MET A 72 -1.86 -6.13 7.18
N ALA A 73 -1.23 -7.01 7.94
CA ALA A 73 0.20 -6.89 8.27
C ALA A 73 1.07 -7.00 7.03
N ILE A 74 0.73 -7.91 6.10
CA ILE A 74 1.44 -8.03 4.82
C ILE A 74 1.26 -6.75 4.00
N ALA A 75 0.03 -6.20 3.96
CA ALA A 75 -0.23 -4.95 3.24
C ALA A 75 0.65 -3.82 3.80
N LEU A 76 0.76 -3.71 5.11
CA LEU A 76 1.62 -2.70 5.76
C LEU A 76 3.08 -2.90 5.39
N LYS A 77 3.56 -4.13 5.41
CA LYS A 77 4.93 -4.45 5.00
C LYS A 77 5.18 -4.01 3.56
N GLU A 78 4.25 -4.27 2.66
CA GLU A 78 4.37 -3.89 1.25
C GLU A 78 4.34 -2.36 1.08
N ALA A 79 3.55 -1.66 1.90
CA ALA A 79 3.52 -0.20 1.88
C ALA A 79 4.88 0.39 2.29
N ASN A 80 5.52 -0.18 3.31
CA ASN A 80 6.85 0.25 3.73
C ASN A 80 7.90 -0.04 2.66
N GLU A 81 7.80 -1.17 1.96
CA GLU A 81 8.71 -1.48 0.85
C GLU A 81 8.49 -0.50 -0.31
N THR A 82 7.24 -0.16 -0.61
CA THR A 82 6.91 0.82 -1.64
C THR A 82 7.52 2.18 -1.33
N TYR A 83 7.43 2.62 -0.08
CA TYR A 83 8.06 3.85 0.37
C TYR A 83 9.57 3.83 0.08
N TYR A 84 10.22 2.71 0.35
CA TYR A 84 11.66 2.55 0.09
C TYR A 84 11.98 2.76 -1.41
N TRP A 85 11.23 2.11 -2.30
CA TRP A 85 11.49 2.23 -3.74
C TRP A 85 11.24 3.65 -4.25
N LEU A 86 10.20 4.32 -3.76
CA LEU A 86 9.91 5.71 -4.13
C LEU A 86 11.05 6.64 -3.71
N LYS A 87 11.55 6.46 -2.50
CA LYS A 87 12.67 7.24 -1.98
C LYS A 87 13.92 7.03 -2.81
N LEU A 88 14.20 5.79 -3.19
CA LEU A 88 15.36 5.47 -4.00
C LEU A 88 15.26 6.07 -5.39
N LEU A 89 14.08 6.00 -6.02
CA LEU A 89 13.84 6.59 -7.34
C LEU A 89 14.01 8.10 -7.31
N HIS A 90 13.60 8.75 -6.24
CA HIS A 90 13.77 10.18 -6.05
C HIS A 90 15.25 10.54 -5.89
N LYS A 91 15.97 9.82 -5.04
CA LYS A 91 17.39 10.10 -4.76
C LYS A 91 18.27 9.84 -5.98
N THR A 92 17.83 9.02 -6.90
CA THR A 92 18.58 8.68 -8.12
C THR A 92 18.07 9.45 -9.35
N ASP A 93 17.26 10.48 -9.13
CA ASP A 93 16.81 11.44 -10.15
C ASP A 93 15.83 10.89 -11.20
N TYR A 94 15.19 9.76 -10.94
CA TYR A 94 14.13 9.26 -11.81
C TYR A 94 12.80 9.96 -11.55
N LEU A 95 12.60 10.47 -10.33
CA LEU A 95 11.43 11.26 -9.96
C LEU A 95 11.90 12.64 -9.52
N ASN A 96 11.23 13.68 -10.01
CA ASN A 96 11.50 15.03 -9.54
C ASN A 96 10.80 15.26 -8.18
N GLU A 97 11.08 16.42 -7.56
CA GLU A 97 10.55 16.76 -6.24
C GLU A 97 9.02 16.72 -6.20
N SER A 98 8.38 17.30 -7.22
CA SER A 98 6.92 17.36 -7.28
C SER A 98 6.29 15.99 -7.41
N GLN A 99 6.83 15.15 -8.29
CA GLN A 99 6.35 13.78 -8.50
C GLN A 99 6.50 12.97 -7.21
N TYR A 100 7.67 13.04 -6.60
CA TYR A 100 7.95 12.31 -5.37
C TYR A 100 7.03 12.76 -4.24
N ASN A 101 6.92 14.05 -4.01
CA ASN A 101 6.11 14.58 -2.90
C ASN A 101 4.64 14.15 -3.05
N SER A 102 4.12 14.16 -4.27
CA SER A 102 2.73 13.78 -4.52
C SER A 102 2.47 12.32 -4.19
N ILE A 103 3.27 11.41 -4.73
CA ILE A 103 3.05 9.97 -4.52
C ILE A 103 3.44 9.54 -3.09
N ASN A 104 4.46 10.21 -2.52
CA ASN A 104 4.91 9.91 -1.16
C ASN A 104 3.87 10.28 -0.11
N ALA A 105 3.10 11.35 -0.33
CA ALA A 105 2.00 11.70 0.55
C ALA A 105 0.98 10.56 0.62
N ASP A 106 0.66 9.95 -0.52
CA ASP A 106 -0.31 8.87 -0.58
C ASP A 106 0.18 7.61 0.12
N VAL A 107 1.44 7.22 -0.09
CA VAL A 107 1.96 6.03 0.59
C VAL A 107 2.06 6.23 2.09
N ASN A 108 2.40 7.44 2.54
CA ASN A 108 2.44 7.75 3.96
C ASN A 108 1.06 7.69 4.59
N ASP A 109 0.03 8.17 3.88
CA ASP A 109 -1.36 8.04 4.34
C ASP A 109 -1.75 6.58 4.51
N LEU A 110 -1.39 5.74 3.56
CA LEU A 110 -1.65 4.30 3.63
C LEU A 110 -0.91 3.65 4.79
N ILE A 111 0.36 3.99 4.99
CA ILE A 111 1.15 3.45 6.10
C ILE A 111 0.48 3.81 7.44
N GLY A 112 0.06 5.06 7.60
CA GLY A 112 -0.63 5.50 8.81
C GLY A 112 -1.94 4.74 9.04
N LEU A 113 -2.74 4.61 8.00
CA LEU A 113 -4.03 3.93 8.07
C LEU A 113 -3.85 2.43 8.39
N LEU A 114 -2.94 1.76 7.68
CA LEU A 114 -2.69 0.34 7.89
C LEU A 114 -2.07 0.07 9.26
N THR A 115 -1.20 0.97 9.73
CA THR A 115 -0.63 0.87 11.07
C THR A 115 -1.73 0.92 12.14
N ALA A 116 -2.67 1.86 11.99
CA ALA A 116 -3.79 1.99 12.92
C ALA A 116 -4.68 0.73 12.91
N ILE A 117 -4.97 0.20 11.73
CA ILE A 117 -5.78 -1.02 11.59
C ILE A 117 -5.08 -2.21 12.27
N CYS A 118 -3.79 -2.38 12.02
CA CYS A 118 -3.01 -3.47 12.63
C CYS A 118 -2.98 -3.36 14.15
N LYS A 119 -2.82 -2.15 14.69
CA LYS A 119 -2.84 -1.93 16.14
C LYS A 119 -4.19 -2.29 16.74
N THR A 120 -5.26 -1.84 16.13
CA THR A 120 -6.63 -2.11 16.60
C THR A 120 -6.90 -3.60 16.60
N THR A 121 -6.56 -4.27 15.52
CA THR A 121 -6.77 -5.72 15.38
C THR A 121 -5.97 -6.51 16.41
N ASN A 122 -4.72 -6.11 16.64
CA ASN A 122 -3.86 -6.81 17.61
C ASN A 122 -4.28 -6.56 19.05
N SER A 123 -4.77 -5.37 19.38
CA SER A 123 -5.15 -5.03 20.75
C SER A 123 -6.46 -5.70 21.19
N ASN A 124 -7.22 -6.23 20.25
CA ASN A 124 -8.51 -6.90 20.53
C ASN A 124 -8.40 -8.43 20.59
N LYS A 125 -7.25 -8.92 20.91
CA LYS A 125 -7.04 -10.38 21.04
C LYS A 125 -7.72 -10.97 22.26
#